data_159dcda92483ac1ab52d174039f2eb3b
#
_entry.id   159dcda92483ac1ab52d174039f2eb3b
#
_cell.length_a   1.000
_cell.length_b   1.000
_cell.length_c   1.000
_cell.angle_alpha   90.00
_cell.angle_beta   90.00
_cell.angle_gamma   90.00
#
_symmetry.space_group_name_H-M   'P 1'
#
loop_
_entity.id
_entity.type
_entity.pdbx_description
1 polymer ?
#
loop_
_entity_poly.entity_id
_entity_poly.type
_entity_poly.pdbx_seq_one_letter_code
_entity_poly.pdbx_strand_id
1 'polypeptide(L)'
;NAIALLLEHDSPADILTVKERLKKTGEEESVGGFAYLSQIAESTPSISNIQTYAKHVRELSVYRQLIIASHEIADTAYRPKEIELQELIDLSERKIFNIAEQITRGKQDVVNVKTILKDVTNQVHEWVDNTGSVTGLETGFTELDNITSGLQKGDLIIIAGRPSMGKTAFAMNIVGNVAIEQNKPVLVFSLEMPTEALTLRMISSFGRIDSKKIRSGDMTETDWNSFNHAVRALESNDILIDETPSITPTEIRAKARRIKRQYPELSLIMVDYLQLMTVHGKSENRVQEISEISRSLKALAKEINVPVIALSQLNRGVESRPKAGKGRMPQMSDLRESGSIEQDADIIGFVYRDEQYHDDTYSNPEEVGKADLKIAKHRNGETGKIELAWIGQYTTFENYTKNDQFPHDYNQNQPDPDQFPPDNDSMTLM
;
A
#
# COMPACT_ATOMS: atom_id res chain seq x y z
N ASN A 1 -28.37 -1.68 29.52
CA ASN A 1 -28.98 -0.40 29.09
C ASN A 1 -29.00 0.68 30.21
N ALA A 2 -29.49 0.42 31.43
CA ALA A 2 -29.59 1.42 32.49
C ALA A 2 -28.22 2.07 32.85
N ILE A 3 -27.16 1.27 33.02
CA ILE A 3 -25.81 1.76 33.31
C ILE A 3 -25.23 2.57 32.14
N ALA A 4 -25.40 2.10 30.89
CA ALA A 4 -24.94 2.82 29.70
C ALA A 4 -25.57 4.21 29.59
N LEU A 5 -26.90 4.30 29.82
CA LEU A 5 -27.62 5.57 29.81
C LEU A 5 -27.21 6.53 30.94
N LEU A 6 -26.81 6.01 32.10
CA LEU A 6 -26.27 6.84 33.18
C LEU A 6 -24.90 7.41 32.81
N LEU A 7 -24.04 6.60 32.19
CA LEU A 7 -22.71 7.02 31.73
C LEU A 7 -22.79 8.04 30.58
N GLU A 8 -23.75 7.87 29.65
CA GLU A 8 -24.01 8.86 28.58
C GLU A 8 -24.43 10.22 29.10
N HIS A 9 -25.04 10.27 30.30
CA HIS A 9 -25.49 11.51 30.97
C HIS A 9 -24.50 11.98 32.07
N ASP A 10 -23.27 11.47 32.04
CA ASP A 10 -22.19 11.80 33.00
C ASP A 10 -22.62 11.63 34.48
N SER A 11 -23.52 10.67 34.70
CA SER A 11 -24.07 10.36 36.04
C SER A 11 -23.38 9.12 36.62
N PRO A 12 -23.03 9.10 37.90
CA PRO A 12 -22.40 7.94 38.51
C PRO A 12 -23.32 6.73 38.50
N ALA A 13 -22.77 5.57 38.11
CA ALA A 13 -23.51 4.29 38.02
C ALA A 13 -23.32 3.47 39.31
N ASP A 14 -23.90 3.94 40.42
CA ASP A 14 -23.98 3.22 41.71
C ASP A 14 -25.32 2.47 41.85
N ILE A 15 -25.46 1.69 42.94
CA ILE A 15 -26.65 0.87 43.19
C ILE A 15 -27.94 1.72 43.24
N LEU A 16 -27.87 2.92 43.78
CA LEU A 16 -29.01 3.81 43.96
C LEU A 16 -29.43 4.44 42.65
N THR A 17 -28.47 4.97 41.88
CA THR A 17 -28.74 5.62 40.60
C THR A 17 -29.21 4.59 39.54
N VAL A 18 -28.65 3.37 39.53
CA VAL A 18 -29.12 2.27 38.69
C VAL A 18 -30.52 1.84 39.05
N LYS A 19 -30.85 1.72 40.36
CA LYS A 19 -32.19 1.42 40.85
C LYS A 19 -33.21 2.48 40.42
N GLU A 20 -32.90 3.76 40.64
CA GLU A 20 -33.79 4.85 40.22
C GLU A 20 -34.05 4.86 38.72
N ARG A 21 -33.01 4.56 37.92
CA ARG A 21 -33.13 4.48 36.47
C ARG A 21 -34.04 3.32 36.06
N LEU A 22 -33.85 2.12 36.62
CA LEU A 22 -34.66 0.94 36.37
C LEU A 22 -36.11 1.17 36.82
N LYS A 23 -36.35 1.89 37.91
CA LYS A 23 -37.68 2.27 38.37
C LYS A 23 -38.36 3.22 37.37
N LYS A 24 -37.63 4.19 36.81
CA LYS A 24 -38.14 5.10 35.77
C LYS A 24 -38.51 4.38 34.47
N THR A 25 -37.81 3.32 34.12
CA THR A 25 -38.07 2.51 32.90
C THR A 25 -39.10 1.39 33.16
N GLY A 26 -39.55 1.18 34.42
CA GLY A 26 -40.45 0.10 34.79
C GLY A 26 -39.83 -1.31 34.77
N GLU A 27 -38.51 -1.41 34.73
CA GLU A 27 -37.78 -2.66 34.61
C GLU A 27 -37.28 -3.20 35.97
N GLU A 28 -37.52 -2.51 37.09
CA GLU A 28 -36.97 -2.85 38.42
C GLU A 28 -37.35 -4.28 38.87
N GLU A 29 -38.57 -4.72 38.67
CA GLU A 29 -39.05 -6.06 39.06
C GLU A 29 -38.49 -7.15 38.13
N SER A 30 -38.40 -6.87 36.84
CA SER A 30 -37.90 -7.82 35.85
C SER A 30 -36.39 -8.15 36.03
N VAL A 31 -35.63 -7.23 36.63
CA VAL A 31 -34.21 -7.38 36.91
C VAL A 31 -33.97 -8.04 38.29
N GLY A 32 -34.97 -8.31 39.10
CA GLY A 32 -34.87 -8.92 40.42
C GLY A 32 -34.79 -7.92 41.60
N GLY A 33 -35.11 -6.67 41.35
CA GLY A 33 -35.25 -5.62 42.37
C GLY A 33 -33.93 -5.21 43.06
N PHE A 34 -34.08 -4.47 44.14
CA PHE A 34 -32.93 -3.92 44.90
C PHE A 34 -32.04 -5.02 45.50
N ALA A 35 -32.64 -6.13 45.98
CA ALA A 35 -31.91 -7.22 46.59
C ALA A 35 -30.92 -7.85 45.60
N TYR A 36 -31.32 -8.02 44.36
CA TYR A 36 -30.42 -8.53 43.31
C TYR A 36 -29.29 -7.55 42.94
N LEU A 37 -29.59 -6.25 42.87
CA LEU A 37 -28.56 -5.22 42.64
C LEU A 37 -27.53 -5.18 43.78
N SER A 38 -27.97 -5.30 45.04
CA SER A 38 -27.08 -5.38 46.22
C SER A 38 -26.23 -6.63 46.17
N GLN A 39 -26.81 -7.80 45.82
CA GLN A 39 -26.06 -9.04 45.69
C GLN A 39 -24.99 -8.97 44.58
N ILE A 40 -25.29 -8.34 43.41
CA ILE A 40 -24.30 -8.11 42.36
C ILE A 40 -23.14 -7.23 42.88
N ALA A 41 -23.46 -6.14 43.55
CA ALA A 41 -22.44 -5.23 44.06
C ALA A 41 -21.55 -5.88 45.14
N GLU A 42 -22.13 -6.68 46.01
CA GLU A 42 -21.38 -7.43 47.07
C GLU A 42 -20.56 -8.57 46.47
N SER A 43 -21.06 -9.21 45.39
CA SER A 43 -20.37 -10.31 44.70
C SER A 43 -19.26 -9.81 43.77
N THR A 44 -19.13 -8.50 43.56
CA THR A 44 -18.11 -7.94 42.67
C THR A 44 -16.71 -8.08 43.32
N PRO A 45 -15.80 -8.88 42.76
CA PRO A 45 -14.46 -9.04 43.29
C PRO A 45 -13.66 -7.73 43.12
N SER A 46 -12.52 -7.67 43.81
CA SER A 46 -11.65 -6.48 43.87
C SER A 46 -11.48 -5.75 42.52
N ILE A 47 -11.59 -4.43 42.56
CA ILE A 47 -11.37 -3.49 41.43
C ILE A 47 -9.98 -3.69 40.76
N SER A 48 -8.99 -4.22 41.51
CA SER A 48 -7.64 -4.52 40.97
C SER A 48 -7.62 -5.45 39.78
N ASN A 49 -8.64 -6.28 39.58
CA ASN A 49 -8.72 -7.26 38.50
C ASN A 49 -9.68 -6.89 37.37
N ILE A 50 -10.16 -5.65 37.34
CA ILE A 50 -11.16 -5.17 36.37
C ILE A 50 -10.73 -5.40 34.91
N GLN A 51 -9.44 -5.22 34.62
CA GLN A 51 -8.91 -5.46 33.27
C GLN A 51 -9.01 -6.94 32.85
N THR A 52 -8.76 -7.87 33.79
CA THR A 52 -8.88 -9.31 33.54
C THR A 52 -10.34 -9.69 33.29
N TYR A 53 -11.27 -9.16 34.08
CA TYR A 53 -12.69 -9.41 33.88
C TYR A 53 -13.21 -8.80 32.60
N ALA A 54 -12.82 -7.56 32.26
CA ALA A 54 -13.17 -6.91 31.00
C ALA A 54 -12.65 -7.71 29.81
N LYS A 55 -11.42 -8.24 29.87
CA LYS A 55 -10.86 -9.13 28.84
C LYS A 55 -11.70 -10.39 28.65
N HIS A 56 -12.06 -11.04 29.76
CA HIS A 56 -12.88 -12.26 29.71
C HIS A 56 -14.28 -12.02 29.12
N VAL A 57 -14.94 -10.94 29.55
CA VAL A 57 -16.26 -10.53 28.99
C VAL A 57 -16.14 -10.26 27.50
N ARG A 58 -15.06 -9.62 27.07
CA ARG A 58 -14.78 -9.36 25.65
C ARG A 58 -14.57 -10.65 24.87
N GLU A 59 -13.79 -11.61 25.39
CA GLU A 59 -13.59 -12.92 24.77
C GLU A 59 -14.93 -13.63 24.56
N LEU A 60 -15.76 -13.69 25.61
CA LEU A 60 -17.10 -14.28 25.53
C LEU A 60 -18.04 -13.53 24.54
N SER A 61 -17.88 -12.23 24.41
CA SER A 61 -18.63 -11.45 23.41
C SER A 61 -18.23 -11.82 21.99
N VAL A 62 -16.93 -12.01 21.74
CA VAL A 62 -16.40 -12.47 20.45
C VAL A 62 -16.94 -13.86 20.08
N TYR A 63 -16.93 -14.81 21.03
CA TYR A 63 -17.53 -16.13 20.80
C TYR A 63 -18.99 -16.04 20.42
N ARG A 64 -19.78 -15.19 21.11
CA ARG A 64 -21.21 -14.98 20.76
C ARG A 64 -21.37 -14.41 19.35
N GLN A 65 -20.56 -13.41 18.97
CA GLN A 65 -20.60 -12.83 17.63
C GLN A 65 -20.23 -13.86 16.56
N LEU A 66 -19.23 -14.72 16.81
CA LEU A 66 -18.87 -15.81 15.90
C LEU A 66 -20.01 -16.81 15.74
N ILE A 67 -20.69 -17.18 16.82
CA ILE A 67 -21.86 -18.08 16.78
C ILE A 67 -22.98 -17.45 15.94
N ILE A 68 -23.31 -16.18 16.18
CA ILE A 68 -24.35 -15.47 15.43
C ILE A 68 -23.98 -15.41 13.94
N ALA A 69 -22.76 -14.98 13.60
CA ALA A 69 -22.30 -14.91 12.22
C ALA A 69 -22.33 -16.28 11.53
N SER A 70 -21.91 -17.34 12.23
CA SER A 70 -21.95 -18.71 11.70
C SER A 70 -23.39 -19.19 11.42
N HIS A 71 -24.34 -18.88 12.29
CA HIS A 71 -25.74 -19.21 12.04
C HIS A 71 -26.29 -18.45 10.83
N GLU A 72 -26.02 -17.14 10.72
CA GLU A 72 -26.47 -16.35 9.59
C GLU A 72 -25.87 -16.81 8.25
N ILE A 73 -24.58 -17.23 8.26
CA ILE A 73 -23.91 -17.80 7.08
C ILE A 73 -24.57 -19.13 6.71
N ALA A 74 -24.79 -20.00 7.69
CA ALA A 74 -25.42 -21.30 7.49
C ALA A 74 -26.85 -21.16 6.94
N ASP A 75 -27.65 -20.27 7.55
CA ASP A 75 -29.03 -20.01 7.10
C ASP A 75 -29.09 -19.53 5.65
N THR A 76 -28.16 -18.65 5.27
CA THR A 76 -28.05 -18.17 3.89
C THR A 76 -27.61 -19.27 2.93
N ALA A 77 -26.66 -20.12 3.35
CA ALA A 77 -26.17 -21.24 2.56
C ALA A 77 -27.24 -22.33 2.35
N TYR A 78 -28.15 -22.51 3.30
CA TYR A 78 -29.30 -23.41 3.13
C TYR A 78 -30.34 -22.93 2.12
N ARG A 79 -30.28 -21.65 1.73
CA ARG A 79 -31.18 -21.05 0.74
C ARG A 79 -30.44 -20.62 -0.54
N PRO A 80 -29.77 -21.52 -1.26
CA PRO A 80 -28.85 -21.17 -2.36
C PRO A 80 -29.53 -20.53 -3.57
N LYS A 81 -30.87 -20.47 -3.60
CA LYS A 81 -31.60 -19.85 -4.72
C LYS A 81 -31.77 -18.34 -4.58
N GLU A 82 -31.43 -17.77 -3.43
CA GLU A 82 -31.65 -16.35 -3.11
C GLU A 82 -30.38 -15.51 -3.34
N ILE A 83 -29.21 -16.14 -3.44
CA ILE A 83 -27.90 -15.45 -3.53
C ILE A 83 -26.92 -16.28 -4.37
N GLU A 84 -26.06 -15.63 -5.14
CA GLU A 84 -25.01 -16.31 -5.88
C GLU A 84 -23.88 -16.79 -4.95
N LEU A 85 -23.22 -17.89 -5.34
CA LEU A 85 -22.17 -18.49 -4.50
C LEU A 85 -21.05 -17.49 -4.14
N GLN A 86 -20.63 -16.67 -5.08
CA GLN A 86 -19.57 -15.69 -4.85
C GLN A 86 -20.04 -14.62 -3.83
N GLU A 87 -21.26 -14.14 -3.97
CA GLU A 87 -21.85 -13.16 -3.05
C GLU A 87 -22.00 -13.73 -1.62
N LEU A 88 -22.32 -15.02 -1.48
CA LEU A 88 -22.36 -15.69 -0.18
C LEU A 88 -20.99 -15.78 0.47
N ILE A 89 -19.95 -16.12 -0.30
CA ILE A 89 -18.56 -16.16 0.18
C ILE A 89 -18.15 -14.78 0.68
N ASP A 90 -18.36 -13.75 -0.11
CA ASP A 90 -18.02 -12.36 0.22
C ASP A 90 -18.76 -11.86 1.48
N LEU A 91 -20.04 -12.20 1.60
CA LEU A 91 -20.84 -11.89 2.80
C LEU A 91 -20.26 -12.57 4.05
N SER A 92 -19.86 -13.84 3.90
CA SER A 92 -19.29 -14.64 4.98
C SER A 92 -17.96 -14.09 5.45
N GLU A 93 -17.06 -13.80 4.51
CA GLU A 93 -15.78 -13.16 4.79
C GLU A 93 -15.95 -11.81 5.48
N ARG A 94 -16.86 -10.97 5.01
CA ARG A 94 -17.14 -9.66 5.61
C ARG A 94 -17.63 -9.76 7.05
N LYS A 95 -18.51 -10.72 7.36
CA LYS A 95 -19.01 -10.93 8.72
C LYS A 95 -17.91 -11.37 9.67
N ILE A 96 -17.10 -12.35 9.27
CA ILE A 96 -15.96 -12.83 10.08
C ILE A 96 -14.91 -11.72 10.24
N PHE A 97 -14.65 -10.98 9.16
CA PHE A 97 -13.71 -9.88 9.16
C PHE A 97 -14.11 -8.76 10.14
N ASN A 98 -15.38 -8.37 10.17
CA ASN A 98 -15.87 -7.34 11.10
C ASN A 98 -15.66 -7.75 12.56
N ILE A 99 -15.83 -9.03 12.88
CA ILE A 99 -15.54 -9.56 14.23
C ILE A 99 -14.04 -9.45 14.55
N ALA A 100 -13.18 -9.84 13.61
CA ALA A 100 -11.73 -9.73 13.77
C ALA A 100 -11.26 -8.28 13.90
N GLU A 101 -11.87 -7.36 13.15
CA GLU A 101 -11.57 -5.93 13.22
C GLU A 101 -11.95 -5.32 14.57
N GLN A 102 -13.11 -5.68 15.13
CA GLN A 102 -13.52 -5.23 16.46
C GLN A 102 -12.55 -5.69 17.56
N ILE A 103 -11.95 -6.89 17.42
CA ILE A 103 -10.90 -7.36 18.33
C ILE A 103 -9.66 -6.46 18.25
N THR A 104 -9.31 -6.04 17.05
CA THR A 104 -8.11 -5.23 16.79
C THR A 104 -8.31 -3.76 17.15
N ARG A 105 -9.49 -3.17 16.86
CA ARG A 105 -9.85 -1.79 17.22
C ARG A 105 -9.78 -1.53 18.73
N GLY A 106 -10.08 -2.53 19.56
CA GLY A 106 -9.98 -2.37 21.01
C GLY A 106 -8.54 -2.39 21.56
N LYS A 107 -7.52 -2.48 20.71
CA LYS A 107 -6.10 -2.31 21.08
C LYS A 107 -5.55 -0.92 20.74
N GLN A 108 -6.31 -0.09 20.06
CA GLN A 108 -5.96 1.33 19.87
C GLN A 108 -6.47 2.14 21.05
N ASP A 109 -5.90 1.89 22.24
CA ASP A 109 -6.10 2.75 23.39
C ASP A 109 -5.50 4.14 23.11
N VAL A 110 -6.11 5.16 23.70
CA VAL A 110 -5.51 6.50 23.75
C VAL A 110 -4.13 6.38 24.38
N VAL A 111 -3.10 6.57 23.58
CA VAL A 111 -1.73 6.42 24.03
C VAL A 111 -1.26 7.74 24.64
N ASN A 112 -0.77 7.70 25.86
CA ASN A 112 -0.18 8.87 26.49
C ASN A 112 1.17 9.16 25.82
N VAL A 113 1.37 10.41 25.40
CA VAL A 113 2.64 10.86 24.76
C VAL A 113 3.86 10.46 25.59
N LYS A 114 3.77 10.48 26.92
CA LYS A 114 4.87 10.09 27.81
C LYS A 114 5.34 8.65 27.61
N THR A 115 4.45 7.75 27.21
CA THR A 115 4.82 6.33 26.97
C THR A 115 5.57 6.14 25.65
N ILE A 116 5.34 7.01 24.66
CA ILE A 116 5.99 6.95 23.34
C ILE A 116 7.28 7.76 23.30
N LEU A 117 7.45 8.75 24.18
CA LEU A 117 8.62 9.64 24.15
C LEU A 117 9.95 8.89 24.15
N LYS A 118 10.06 7.80 24.91
CA LYS A 118 11.29 7.00 24.97
C LYS A 118 11.58 6.34 23.61
N ASP A 119 10.55 5.79 22.97
CA ASP A 119 10.71 5.10 21.67
C ASP A 119 11.04 6.10 20.56
N VAL A 120 10.37 7.25 20.56
CA VAL A 120 10.67 8.35 19.62
C VAL A 120 12.08 8.90 19.84
N THR A 121 12.53 9.05 21.09
CA THR A 121 13.89 9.52 21.39
C THR A 121 14.93 8.51 20.88
N ASN A 122 14.72 7.22 21.12
CA ASN A 122 15.61 6.17 20.61
C ASN A 122 15.65 6.20 19.07
N GLN A 123 14.50 6.32 18.42
CA GLN A 123 14.42 6.42 16.96
C GLN A 123 15.18 7.64 16.40
N VAL A 124 15.08 8.79 17.07
CA VAL A 124 15.84 9.99 16.68
C VAL A 124 17.34 9.76 16.87
N HIS A 125 17.78 9.07 17.93
CA HIS A 125 19.21 8.70 18.09
C HIS A 125 19.69 7.79 16.97
N GLU A 126 18.92 6.76 16.61
CA GLU A 126 19.24 5.90 15.47
C GLU A 126 19.38 6.69 14.16
N TRP A 127 18.53 7.69 13.93
CA TRP A 127 18.64 8.56 12.76
C TRP A 127 19.88 9.46 12.79
N VAL A 128 20.28 9.95 13.95
CA VAL A 128 21.49 10.77 14.12
C VAL A 128 22.75 9.93 13.94
N ASP A 129 22.77 8.72 14.46
CA ASP A 129 23.92 7.80 14.34
C ASP A 129 24.11 7.35 12.88
N ASN A 130 23.03 7.27 12.11
CA ASN A 130 23.03 6.94 10.68
C ASN A 130 23.05 8.21 9.79
N THR A 131 23.81 9.22 10.17
CA THR A 131 23.93 10.47 9.39
C THR A 131 24.33 10.20 7.94
N GLY A 132 23.44 10.55 7.00
CA GLY A 132 23.61 10.33 5.57
C GLY A 132 22.75 9.21 4.98
N SER A 133 22.08 8.41 5.80
CA SER A 133 21.11 7.42 5.32
C SER A 133 19.69 8.00 5.34
N VAL A 134 18.92 7.54 4.39
CA VAL A 134 17.48 7.84 4.28
C VAL A 134 16.74 7.17 5.44
N THR A 135 15.84 7.90 6.12
CA THR A 135 15.11 7.38 7.29
C THR A 135 14.03 6.35 6.95
N GLY A 136 13.51 6.43 5.73
CA GLY A 136 12.52 5.51 5.18
C GLY A 136 13.11 4.42 4.28
N LEU A 137 12.27 3.82 3.46
CA LEU A 137 12.66 2.86 2.45
C LEU A 137 13.17 3.62 1.22
N GLU A 138 14.43 3.38 0.84
CA GLU A 138 15.03 4.02 -0.33
C GLU A 138 14.34 3.58 -1.62
N THR A 139 14.09 4.53 -2.51
CA THR A 139 13.46 4.28 -3.81
C THR A 139 14.49 3.96 -4.90
N GLY A 140 15.75 4.28 -4.66
CA GLY A 140 16.84 4.25 -5.65
C GLY A 140 16.90 5.51 -6.53
N PHE A 141 15.94 6.43 -6.36
CA PHE A 141 15.95 7.75 -7.00
C PHE A 141 16.43 8.81 -6.02
N THR A 142 17.69 9.20 -6.14
CA THR A 142 18.39 10.04 -5.16
C THR A 142 17.67 11.35 -4.83
N GLU A 143 17.17 12.07 -5.84
CA GLU A 143 16.44 13.32 -5.60
C GLU A 143 15.06 13.07 -4.91
N LEU A 144 14.40 11.95 -5.24
CA LEU A 144 13.16 11.57 -4.58
C LEU A 144 13.43 11.21 -3.11
N ASP A 145 14.47 10.44 -2.86
CA ASP A 145 14.85 10.03 -1.52
C ASP A 145 15.29 11.24 -0.66
N ASN A 146 15.97 12.22 -1.26
CA ASN A 146 16.33 13.47 -0.58
C ASN A 146 15.09 14.30 -0.19
N ILE A 147 14.09 14.42 -1.06
CA ILE A 147 12.85 15.18 -0.77
C ILE A 147 11.98 14.46 0.25
N THR A 148 11.86 13.12 0.16
CA THR A 148 10.94 12.34 0.97
C THR A 148 11.58 11.73 2.22
N SER A 149 12.92 11.74 2.31
CA SER A 149 13.71 10.92 3.24
C SER A 149 13.39 9.43 3.10
N GLY A 150 13.07 8.98 1.87
CA GLY A 150 12.57 7.65 1.54
C GLY A 150 11.09 7.45 1.84
N LEU A 151 10.56 6.29 1.46
CA LEU A 151 9.15 5.96 1.69
C LEU A 151 8.95 5.57 3.15
N GLN A 152 8.10 6.32 3.88
CA GLN A 152 7.88 6.09 5.29
C GLN A 152 6.87 4.96 5.54
N LYS A 153 7.08 4.20 6.59
CA LYS A 153 6.17 3.13 7.01
C LYS A 153 4.78 3.69 7.30
N GLY A 154 3.75 3.02 6.77
CA GLY A 154 2.36 3.43 6.96
C GLY A 154 1.90 4.54 6.03
N ASP A 155 2.72 5.00 5.09
CA ASP A 155 2.34 6.00 4.10
C ASP A 155 1.67 5.39 2.87
N LEU A 156 0.73 6.16 2.33
CA LEU A 156 0.12 5.93 1.03
C LEU A 156 0.73 6.91 0.02
N ILE A 157 1.42 6.35 -0.97
CA ILE A 157 2.09 7.07 -2.05
C ILE A 157 1.28 6.86 -3.33
N ILE A 158 0.84 7.94 -3.94
CA ILE A 158 0.13 7.90 -5.22
C ILE A 158 1.05 8.35 -6.34
N ILE A 159 1.27 7.47 -7.31
CA ILE A 159 1.98 7.81 -8.54
C ILE A 159 0.96 7.87 -9.67
N ALA A 160 0.75 9.06 -10.21
CA ALA A 160 -0.26 9.29 -11.22
C ALA A 160 0.31 9.83 -12.53
N GLY A 161 -0.38 9.57 -13.64
CA GLY A 161 0.01 10.04 -14.96
C GLY A 161 -0.95 9.55 -16.03
N ARG A 162 -0.85 10.10 -17.24
CA ARG A 162 -1.60 9.62 -18.40
C ARG A 162 -1.05 8.24 -18.88
N PRO A 163 -1.80 7.48 -19.67
CA PRO A 163 -1.29 6.30 -20.36
C PRO A 163 0.03 6.61 -21.09
N SER A 164 0.90 5.63 -21.18
CA SER A 164 2.20 5.70 -21.87
C SER A 164 3.24 6.65 -21.24
N MET A 165 2.94 7.32 -20.10
CA MET A 165 3.92 8.15 -19.37
C MET A 165 4.95 7.33 -18.58
N GLY A 166 4.74 6.00 -18.43
CA GLY A 166 5.68 5.12 -17.74
C GLY A 166 5.41 4.92 -16.24
N LYS A 167 4.19 5.19 -15.74
CA LYS A 167 3.85 4.98 -14.31
C LYS A 167 4.26 3.61 -13.78
N THR A 168 3.81 2.55 -14.46
CA THR A 168 4.13 1.17 -14.10
C THR A 168 5.63 0.91 -14.14
N ALA A 169 6.35 1.43 -15.16
CA ALA A 169 7.80 1.29 -15.25
C ALA A 169 8.49 1.97 -14.06
N PHE A 170 8.11 3.20 -13.72
CA PHE A 170 8.67 3.94 -12.58
C PHE A 170 8.44 3.20 -11.26
N ALA A 171 7.22 2.74 -11.01
CA ALA A 171 6.92 2.00 -9.78
C ALA A 171 7.64 0.64 -9.74
N MET A 172 7.76 -0.06 -10.89
CA MET A 172 8.51 -1.32 -10.97
C MET A 172 10.02 -1.11 -10.82
N ASN A 173 10.58 0.04 -11.22
CA ASN A 173 11.96 0.38 -10.89
C ASN A 173 12.15 0.52 -9.37
N ILE A 174 11.22 1.19 -8.66
CA ILE A 174 11.27 1.26 -7.19
C ILE A 174 11.16 -0.15 -6.59
N VAL A 175 10.21 -0.98 -7.06
CA VAL A 175 10.05 -2.38 -6.62
C VAL A 175 11.37 -3.14 -6.76
N GLY A 176 12.03 -3.02 -7.91
CA GLY A 176 13.28 -3.70 -8.16
C GLY A 176 14.44 -3.18 -7.32
N ASN A 177 14.59 -1.86 -7.19
CA ASN A 177 15.62 -1.29 -6.33
C ASN A 177 15.45 -1.75 -4.87
N VAL A 178 14.21 -1.80 -4.37
CA VAL A 178 13.94 -2.32 -3.02
C VAL A 178 14.25 -3.81 -2.90
N ALA A 179 13.81 -4.60 -3.87
CA ALA A 179 13.97 -6.04 -3.80
C ALA A 179 15.43 -6.46 -4.01
N ILE A 180 16.09 -5.94 -5.05
CA ILE A 180 17.41 -6.41 -5.47
C ILE A 180 18.54 -5.70 -4.70
N GLU A 181 18.51 -4.37 -4.60
CA GLU A 181 19.60 -3.62 -3.98
C GLU A 181 19.54 -3.65 -2.45
N GLN A 182 18.31 -3.68 -1.87
CA GLN A 182 18.16 -3.71 -0.41
C GLN A 182 17.81 -5.11 0.12
N ASN A 183 17.64 -6.10 -0.77
CA ASN A 183 17.28 -7.49 -0.41
C ASN A 183 16.07 -7.56 0.54
N LYS A 184 15.01 -6.83 0.19
CA LYS A 184 13.78 -6.75 1.01
C LYS A 184 12.58 -7.28 0.23
N PRO A 185 11.72 -8.13 0.84
CA PRO A 185 10.52 -8.63 0.19
C PRO A 185 9.55 -7.50 -0.21
N VAL A 186 8.98 -7.62 -1.40
CA VAL A 186 7.98 -6.69 -1.94
C VAL A 186 6.75 -7.44 -2.46
N LEU A 187 5.57 -6.83 -2.36
CA LEU A 187 4.31 -7.39 -2.83
C LEU A 187 3.69 -6.46 -3.89
N VAL A 188 3.42 -7.00 -5.06
CA VAL A 188 2.85 -6.28 -6.20
C VAL A 188 1.47 -6.85 -6.53
N PHE A 189 0.45 -6.02 -6.57
CA PHE A 189 -0.86 -6.32 -7.12
C PHE A 189 -0.94 -5.72 -8.52
N SER A 190 -0.88 -6.56 -9.54
CA SER A 190 -0.95 -6.17 -10.95
C SER A 190 -2.32 -6.47 -11.51
N LEU A 191 -3.13 -5.43 -11.71
CA LEU A 191 -4.50 -5.56 -12.20
C LEU A 191 -4.61 -5.30 -13.71
N GLU A 192 -3.58 -4.69 -14.30
CA GLU A 192 -3.53 -4.35 -15.73
C GLU A 192 -2.70 -5.35 -16.53
N MET A 193 -1.62 -5.85 -15.95
CA MET A 193 -0.66 -6.67 -16.69
C MET A 193 -0.47 -8.05 -16.07
N PRO A 194 -0.36 -9.11 -16.91
CA PRO A 194 -0.04 -10.44 -16.41
C PRO A 194 1.40 -10.50 -15.85
N THR A 195 1.61 -11.41 -14.91
CA THR A 195 2.89 -11.61 -14.21
C THR A 195 4.07 -11.81 -15.15
N GLU A 196 3.88 -12.59 -16.22
CA GLU A 196 4.93 -12.84 -17.21
C GLU A 196 5.38 -11.54 -17.91
N ALA A 197 4.43 -10.66 -18.26
CA ALA A 197 4.75 -9.41 -18.94
C ALA A 197 5.51 -8.43 -18.01
N LEU A 198 5.17 -8.41 -16.72
CA LEU A 198 5.93 -7.63 -15.73
C LEU A 198 7.33 -8.21 -15.53
N THR A 199 7.46 -9.53 -15.42
CA THR A 199 8.75 -10.21 -15.26
C THR A 199 9.67 -9.93 -16.45
N LEU A 200 9.16 -10.01 -17.69
CA LEU A 200 9.94 -9.66 -18.88
C LEU A 200 10.39 -8.20 -18.87
N ARG A 201 9.55 -7.27 -18.40
CA ARG A 201 9.96 -5.86 -18.24
C ARG A 201 11.05 -5.69 -17.19
N MET A 202 10.96 -6.40 -16.07
CA MET A 202 12.01 -6.38 -15.04
C MET A 202 13.33 -6.90 -15.61
N ILE A 203 13.32 -8.04 -16.32
CA ILE A 203 14.51 -8.59 -16.97
C ILE A 203 15.10 -7.57 -17.97
N SER A 204 14.26 -6.94 -18.79
CA SER A 204 14.71 -5.90 -19.74
C SER A 204 15.35 -4.71 -19.02
N SER A 205 14.72 -4.25 -17.93
CA SER A 205 15.19 -3.09 -17.15
C SER A 205 16.54 -3.40 -16.44
N PHE A 206 16.60 -4.49 -15.68
CA PHE A 206 17.78 -4.85 -14.88
C PHE A 206 18.91 -5.40 -15.73
N GLY A 207 18.59 -6.18 -16.76
CA GLY A 207 19.60 -6.69 -17.71
C GLY A 207 20.06 -5.66 -18.74
N ARG A 208 19.41 -4.48 -18.79
CA ARG A 208 19.64 -3.47 -19.84
C ARG A 208 19.57 -4.06 -21.25
N ILE A 209 18.55 -4.89 -21.49
CA ILE A 209 18.35 -5.57 -22.77
C ILE A 209 17.14 -4.95 -23.44
N ASP A 210 17.26 -4.63 -24.74
CA ASP A 210 16.13 -4.11 -25.51
C ASP A 210 14.95 -5.09 -25.45
N SER A 211 13.82 -4.59 -24.93
CA SER A 211 12.59 -5.38 -24.81
C SER A 211 12.09 -5.97 -26.13
N LYS A 212 12.45 -5.36 -27.27
CA LYS A 212 12.13 -5.88 -28.61
C LYS A 212 12.99 -7.12 -28.91
N LYS A 213 14.28 -7.11 -28.54
CA LYS A 213 15.17 -8.27 -28.75
C LYS A 213 14.70 -9.48 -27.92
N ILE A 214 14.29 -9.26 -26.67
CA ILE A 214 13.76 -10.34 -25.81
C ILE A 214 12.52 -10.96 -26.47
N ARG A 215 11.60 -10.14 -27.00
CA ARG A 215 10.36 -10.62 -27.62
C ARG A 215 10.57 -11.29 -28.97
N SER A 216 11.51 -10.82 -29.76
CA SER A 216 11.82 -11.41 -31.08
C SER A 216 12.71 -12.63 -30.98
N GLY A 217 13.39 -12.85 -29.84
CA GLY A 217 14.40 -13.87 -29.68
C GLY A 217 15.73 -13.55 -30.39
N ASP A 218 15.89 -12.33 -30.91
CA ASP A 218 17.10 -11.89 -31.61
C ASP A 218 18.11 -11.32 -30.59
N MET A 219 18.66 -12.21 -29.77
CA MET A 219 19.57 -11.89 -28.67
C MET A 219 20.98 -12.32 -29.03
N THR A 220 21.92 -11.39 -28.84
CA THR A 220 23.36 -11.68 -28.94
C THR A 220 23.85 -12.48 -27.74
N GLU A 221 25.10 -12.99 -27.78
CA GLU A 221 25.70 -13.68 -26.64
C GLU A 221 25.83 -12.75 -25.42
N THR A 222 26.10 -11.48 -25.62
CA THR A 222 26.14 -10.47 -24.57
C THR A 222 24.76 -10.24 -23.97
N ASP A 223 23.71 -10.16 -24.81
CA ASP A 223 22.32 -10.04 -24.33
C ASP A 223 21.93 -11.26 -23.48
N TRP A 224 22.36 -12.48 -23.87
CA TRP A 224 22.12 -13.70 -23.08
C TRP A 224 22.83 -13.71 -21.73
N ASN A 225 24.07 -13.21 -21.67
CA ASN A 225 24.79 -13.08 -20.41
C ASN A 225 24.08 -12.10 -19.46
N SER A 226 23.68 -10.94 -19.96
CA SER A 226 22.89 -9.94 -19.22
C SER A 226 21.54 -10.49 -18.77
N PHE A 227 20.86 -11.27 -19.63
CA PHE A 227 19.61 -11.94 -19.30
C PHE A 227 19.77 -12.91 -18.14
N ASN A 228 20.78 -13.79 -18.21
CA ASN A 228 21.05 -14.74 -17.13
C ASN A 228 21.41 -14.04 -15.81
N HIS A 229 22.14 -12.93 -15.88
CA HIS A 229 22.45 -12.12 -14.69
C HIS A 229 21.16 -11.53 -14.06
N ALA A 230 20.31 -10.92 -14.88
CA ALA A 230 19.03 -10.38 -14.42
C ALA A 230 18.10 -11.46 -13.82
N VAL A 231 18.05 -12.65 -14.45
CA VAL A 231 17.26 -13.79 -13.94
C VAL A 231 17.78 -14.21 -12.57
N ARG A 232 19.08 -14.41 -12.40
CA ARG A 232 19.67 -14.75 -11.08
C ARG A 232 19.39 -13.71 -10.01
N ALA A 233 19.49 -12.42 -10.35
CA ALA A 233 19.15 -11.34 -9.43
C ALA A 233 17.68 -11.39 -9.00
N LEU A 234 16.78 -11.70 -9.91
CA LEU A 234 15.34 -11.83 -9.61
C LEU A 234 15.02 -13.10 -8.82
N GLU A 235 15.69 -14.25 -9.11
CA GLU A 235 15.50 -15.51 -8.39
C GLU A 235 15.98 -15.45 -6.93
N SER A 236 17.00 -14.65 -6.64
CA SER A 236 17.54 -14.53 -5.28
C SER A 236 16.74 -13.58 -4.37
N ASN A 237 15.70 -12.91 -4.90
CA ASN A 237 14.95 -11.90 -4.18
C ASN A 237 13.44 -12.16 -4.17
N ASP A 238 12.78 -11.82 -3.08
CA ASP A 238 11.35 -12.07 -2.88
C ASP A 238 10.49 -10.96 -3.49
N ILE A 239 10.16 -11.08 -4.78
CA ILE A 239 9.18 -10.25 -5.49
C ILE A 239 7.91 -11.06 -5.69
N LEU A 240 6.88 -10.78 -4.88
CA LEU A 240 5.61 -11.48 -4.89
C LEU A 240 4.62 -10.73 -5.77
N ILE A 241 4.08 -11.37 -6.80
CA ILE A 241 3.13 -10.75 -7.73
C ILE A 241 1.77 -11.46 -7.63
N ASP A 242 0.72 -10.69 -7.48
CA ASP A 242 -0.67 -11.14 -7.52
C ASP A 242 -1.37 -10.45 -8.70
N GLU A 243 -1.91 -11.23 -9.64
CA GLU A 243 -2.57 -10.74 -10.86
C GLU A 243 -4.10 -10.96 -10.84
N THR A 244 -4.67 -11.10 -9.64
CA THR A 244 -6.12 -11.28 -9.50
C THR A 244 -6.87 -10.09 -10.10
N PRO A 245 -7.68 -10.27 -11.15
CA PRO A 245 -8.39 -9.17 -11.77
C PRO A 245 -9.50 -8.65 -10.86
N SER A 246 -9.80 -7.36 -10.95
CA SER A 246 -10.92 -6.73 -10.23
C SER A 246 -10.92 -6.96 -8.72
N ILE A 247 -9.73 -7.08 -8.12
CA ILE A 247 -9.56 -7.33 -6.68
C ILE A 247 -10.18 -6.22 -5.83
N THR A 248 -10.76 -6.60 -4.71
CA THR A 248 -11.35 -5.66 -3.75
C THR A 248 -10.34 -5.20 -2.70
N PRO A 249 -10.55 -4.04 -2.06
CA PRO A 249 -9.68 -3.59 -0.96
C PRO A 249 -9.62 -4.60 0.21
N THR A 250 -10.70 -5.32 0.45
CA THR A 250 -10.78 -6.36 1.49
C THR A 250 -9.88 -7.55 1.16
N GLU A 251 -9.89 -8.00 -0.09
CA GLU A 251 -9.01 -9.09 -0.55
C GLU A 251 -7.54 -8.67 -0.53
N ILE A 252 -7.21 -7.46 -1.01
CA ILE A 252 -5.84 -6.92 -0.91
C ILE A 252 -5.38 -6.96 0.55
N ARG A 253 -6.21 -6.50 1.47
CA ARG A 253 -5.90 -6.47 2.91
C ARG A 253 -5.70 -7.87 3.48
N ALA A 254 -6.54 -8.84 3.11
CA ALA A 254 -6.41 -10.24 3.54
C ALA A 254 -5.11 -10.87 3.01
N LYS A 255 -4.82 -10.70 1.71
CA LYS A 255 -3.59 -11.20 1.07
C LYS A 255 -2.35 -10.54 1.67
N ALA A 256 -2.34 -9.22 1.81
CA ALA A 256 -1.21 -8.48 2.39
C ALA A 256 -0.92 -8.90 3.84
N ARG A 257 -1.94 -9.10 4.67
CA ARG A 257 -1.78 -9.64 6.04
C ARG A 257 -1.20 -11.05 6.06
N ARG A 258 -1.64 -11.90 5.13
CA ARG A 258 -1.11 -13.26 5.00
C ARG A 258 0.36 -13.23 4.61
N ILE A 259 0.71 -12.43 3.61
CA ILE A 259 2.09 -12.27 3.15
C ILE A 259 2.96 -11.63 4.24
N LYS A 260 2.49 -10.58 4.94
CA LYS A 260 3.24 -9.98 6.05
C LYS A 260 3.54 -10.95 7.19
N ARG A 261 2.67 -11.94 7.44
CA ARG A 261 2.94 -13.01 8.42
C ARG A 261 3.98 -14.02 7.91
N GLN A 262 3.98 -14.31 6.62
CA GLN A 262 4.92 -15.22 5.97
C GLN A 262 6.29 -14.54 5.77
N TYR A 263 6.29 -13.27 5.42
CA TYR A 263 7.45 -12.42 5.20
C TYR A 263 7.40 -11.23 6.18
N PRO A 264 7.89 -11.38 7.42
CA PRO A 264 7.85 -10.29 8.41
C PRO A 264 8.57 -9.02 7.96
N GLU A 265 9.61 -9.18 7.13
CA GLU A 265 10.41 -8.08 6.55
C GLU A 265 9.77 -7.44 5.31
N LEU A 266 8.53 -7.83 4.93
CA LEU A 266 7.81 -7.19 3.82
C LEU A 266 7.88 -5.67 3.98
N SER A 267 8.47 -4.99 2.97
CA SER A 267 8.87 -3.59 3.07
C SER A 267 8.14 -2.66 2.13
N LEU A 268 7.52 -3.18 1.07
CA LEU A 268 6.77 -2.39 0.11
C LEU A 268 5.55 -3.16 -0.42
N ILE A 269 4.44 -2.47 -0.62
CA ILE A 269 3.31 -2.95 -1.41
C ILE A 269 3.08 -2.00 -2.56
N MET A 270 2.88 -2.54 -3.77
CA MET A 270 2.50 -1.79 -4.96
C MET A 270 1.15 -2.29 -5.49
N VAL A 271 0.31 -1.37 -5.97
CA VAL A 271 -1.00 -1.66 -6.60
C VAL A 271 -1.09 -0.93 -7.95
N ASP A 272 -1.21 -1.67 -9.05
CA ASP A 272 -1.30 -1.15 -10.41
C ASP A 272 -2.63 -1.59 -11.06
N TYR A 273 -3.63 -0.71 -11.19
CA TYR A 273 -3.86 0.64 -10.70
C TYR A 273 -5.25 0.75 -10.04
N LEU A 274 -5.47 1.78 -9.23
CA LEU A 274 -6.66 1.96 -8.39
C LEU A 274 -7.99 1.84 -9.13
N GLN A 275 -8.06 2.36 -10.34
CA GLN A 275 -9.30 2.37 -11.12
C GLN A 275 -9.70 1.00 -11.69
N LEU A 276 -8.89 -0.05 -11.55
CA LEU A 276 -9.27 -1.43 -11.88
C LEU A 276 -9.80 -2.21 -10.67
N MET A 277 -9.64 -1.66 -9.48
CA MET A 277 -10.22 -2.25 -8.29
C MET A 277 -11.74 -2.09 -8.28
N THR A 278 -12.40 -3.02 -7.61
CA THR A 278 -13.85 -3.02 -7.44
C THR A 278 -14.22 -2.92 -5.97
N VAL A 279 -15.39 -2.37 -5.68
CA VAL A 279 -15.99 -2.36 -4.34
C VAL A 279 -17.31 -3.12 -4.40
N HIS A 280 -17.54 -4.02 -3.44
CA HIS A 280 -18.79 -4.77 -3.38
C HIS A 280 -19.96 -3.86 -2.98
N GLY A 281 -21.02 -3.95 -3.76
CA GLY A 281 -22.25 -3.18 -3.59
C GLY A 281 -22.53 -2.31 -4.80
N LYS A 282 -23.80 -1.99 -5.05
CA LYS A 282 -24.16 -1.03 -6.10
C LYS A 282 -23.78 0.38 -5.63
N SER A 283 -22.54 0.79 -5.85
CA SER A 283 -22.19 2.20 -5.79
C SER A 283 -22.66 2.85 -7.08
N GLU A 284 -23.57 3.81 -6.99
CA GLU A 284 -24.06 4.58 -8.13
C GLU A 284 -23.02 5.60 -8.63
N ASN A 285 -21.90 5.75 -7.92
CA ASN A 285 -20.93 6.79 -8.20
C ASN A 285 -19.48 6.31 -8.07
N ARG A 286 -18.76 6.29 -9.19
CA ARG A 286 -17.35 5.90 -9.26
C ARG A 286 -16.43 6.70 -8.31
N VAL A 287 -16.76 7.95 -8.06
CA VAL A 287 -16.03 8.81 -7.11
C VAL A 287 -16.07 8.24 -5.69
N GLN A 288 -17.21 7.68 -5.27
CA GLN A 288 -17.35 7.07 -3.94
C GLN A 288 -16.55 5.77 -3.84
N GLU A 289 -16.54 4.95 -4.89
CA GLU A 289 -15.74 3.72 -4.94
C GLU A 289 -14.25 4.02 -4.78
N ILE A 290 -13.72 4.96 -5.56
CA ILE A 290 -12.31 5.36 -5.49
C ILE A 290 -11.99 5.96 -4.11
N SER A 291 -12.93 6.67 -3.50
CA SER A 291 -12.79 7.19 -2.15
C SER A 291 -12.67 6.09 -1.10
N GLU A 292 -13.46 5.03 -1.23
CA GLU A 292 -13.40 3.87 -0.35
C GLU A 292 -12.09 3.10 -0.54
N ILE A 293 -11.68 2.88 -1.80
CA ILE A 293 -10.42 2.22 -2.15
C ILE A 293 -9.23 2.97 -1.53
N SER A 294 -9.13 4.27 -1.76
CA SER A 294 -8.05 5.11 -1.25
C SER A 294 -7.94 5.05 0.27
N ARG A 295 -9.08 5.24 0.96
CA ARG A 295 -9.14 5.17 2.42
C ARG A 295 -8.74 3.79 2.96
N SER A 296 -9.16 2.72 2.27
CA SER A 296 -8.83 1.35 2.65
C SER A 296 -7.35 1.04 2.47
N LEU A 297 -6.71 1.53 1.40
CA LEU A 297 -5.27 1.37 1.19
C LEU A 297 -4.45 2.16 2.21
N LYS A 298 -4.87 3.38 2.58
CA LYS A 298 -4.21 4.13 3.66
C LYS A 298 -4.37 3.42 5.01
N ALA A 299 -5.54 2.84 5.29
CA ALA A 299 -5.75 2.04 6.48
C ALA A 299 -4.86 0.78 6.50
N LEU A 300 -4.72 0.11 5.35
CA LEU A 300 -3.83 -1.05 5.18
C LEU A 300 -2.38 -0.67 5.47
N ALA A 301 -1.86 0.40 4.85
CA ALA A 301 -0.49 0.87 5.05
C ALA A 301 -0.18 1.07 6.54
N LYS A 302 -1.07 1.76 7.27
CA LYS A 302 -0.94 1.98 8.71
C LYS A 302 -1.01 0.69 9.53
N GLU A 303 -1.91 -0.22 9.16
CA GLU A 303 -2.15 -1.46 9.90
C GLU A 303 -0.94 -2.40 9.87
N ILE A 304 -0.38 -2.61 8.68
CA ILE A 304 0.77 -3.52 8.50
C ILE A 304 2.11 -2.81 8.65
N ASN A 305 2.08 -1.48 8.83
CA ASN A 305 3.26 -0.62 9.00
C ASN A 305 4.26 -0.76 7.83
N VAL A 306 3.74 -0.69 6.59
CA VAL A 306 4.48 -0.81 5.33
C VAL A 306 4.02 0.30 4.39
N PRO A 307 4.92 1.00 3.64
CA PRO A 307 4.51 1.93 2.61
C PRO A 307 3.73 1.23 1.49
N VAL A 308 2.70 1.90 0.98
CA VAL A 308 1.89 1.42 -0.13
C VAL A 308 1.99 2.41 -1.28
N ILE A 309 2.54 1.97 -2.42
CA ILE A 309 2.49 2.71 -3.68
C ILE A 309 1.24 2.27 -4.43
N ALA A 310 0.39 3.21 -4.80
CA ALA A 310 -0.77 2.94 -5.64
C ALA A 310 -0.74 3.81 -6.90
N LEU A 311 -0.90 3.18 -8.06
CA LEU A 311 -0.91 3.89 -9.32
C LEU A 311 -2.30 4.44 -9.61
N SER A 312 -2.34 5.60 -10.25
CA SER A 312 -3.58 6.26 -10.63
C SER A 312 -3.50 6.82 -12.04
N GLN A 313 -4.56 6.67 -12.80
CA GLN A 313 -4.67 7.28 -14.13
C GLN A 313 -5.30 8.67 -14.01
N LEU A 314 -4.72 9.65 -14.72
CA LEU A 314 -5.23 11.01 -14.78
C LEU A 314 -6.36 11.16 -15.81
N ASN A 315 -7.23 12.14 -15.59
CA ASN A 315 -8.30 12.50 -16.51
C ASN A 315 -7.76 12.93 -17.88
N ARG A 316 -8.50 12.64 -18.96
CA ARG A 316 -8.14 13.03 -20.34
C ARG A 316 -8.07 14.55 -20.55
N GLY A 317 -8.68 15.34 -19.69
CA GLY A 317 -8.64 16.81 -19.76
C GLY A 317 -7.23 17.42 -19.75
N VAL A 318 -6.22 16.69 -19.28
CA VAL A 318 -4.81 17.14 -19.35
C VAL A 318 -4.34 17.29 -20.81
N GLU A 319 -4.79 16.40 -21.70
CA GLU A 319 -4.38 16.37 -23.11
C GLU A 319 -4.95 17.54 -23.92
N SER A 320 -6.11 18.06 -23.52
CA SER A 320 -6.78 19.17 -24.20
C SER A 320 -6.19 20.56 -23.87
N ARG A 321 -5.24 20.64 -22.94
CA ARG A 321 -4.60 21.91 -22.57
C ARG A 321 -3.66 22.41 -23.68
N PRO A 322 -3.49 23.76 -23.82
CA PRO A 322 -2.62 24.33 -24.82
C PRO A 322 -1.18 23.82 -24.73
N LYS A 323 -0.53 23.63 -25.89
CA LYS A 323 0.87 23.13 -25.97
C LYS A 323 1.91 24.14 -25.47
N ALA A 324 1.57 25.43 -25.30
CA ALA A 324 2.50 26.48 -24.93
C ALA A 324 2.84 26.47 -23.44
N GLY A 325 4.12 26.34 -23.11
CA GLY A 325 4.66 26.39 -21.74
C GLY A 325 4.29 25.14 -20.90
N LYS A 326 4.31 25.29 -19.57
CA LYS A 326 3.98 24.22 -18.59
C LYS A 326 2.51 23.76 -18.61
N GLY A 327 1.73 24.04 -19.68
CA GLY A 327 0.28 23.86 -19.73
C GLY A 327 -0.19 22.41 -19.59
N ARG A 328 0.61 21.42 -20.00
CA ARG A 328 0.28 19.98 -19.91
C ARG A 328 0.83 19.28 -18.67
N MET A 329 1.66 19.97 -17.87
CA MET A 329 2.12 19.40 -16.61
C MET A 329 0.91 19.09 -15.72
N PRO A 330 0.78 17.86 -15.21
CA PRO A 330 -0.33 17.43 -14.38
C PRO A 330 -0.46 18.27 -13.09
N GLN A 331 -1.70 18.44 -12.65
CA GLN A 331 -2.09 19.15 -11.43
C GLN A 331 -3.00 18.29 -10.57
N MET A 332 -3.15 18.64 -9.30
CA MET A 332 -4.04 17.93 -8.36
C MET A 332 -5.48 17.83 -8.86
N SER A 333 -5.97 18.88 -9.56
CA SER A 333 -7.30 18.87 -10.17
C SER A 333 -7.50 17.80 -11.25
N ASP A 334 -6.43 17.20 -11.77
CA ASP A 334 -6.49 16.15 -12.79
C ASP A 334 -6.79 14.77 -12.20
N LEU A 335 -6.67 14.63 -10.87
CA LEU A 335 -7.18 13.54 -10.06
C LEU A 335 -8.70 13.66 -9.76
N ARG A 336 -9.45 14.42 -10.55
CA ARG A 336 -10.77 15.01 -10.29
C ARG A 336 -11.89 14.04 -9.90
N GLU A 337 -11.80 12.76 -10.27
CA GLU A 337 -12.73 11.73 -9.79
C GLU A 337 -12.37 11.21 -8.39
N SER A 338 -11.39 11.82 -7.74
CA SER A 338 -10.69 11.28 -6.59
C SER A 338 -10.27 12.37 -5.61
N GLY A 339 -11.12 13.35 -5.29
CA GLY A 339 -10.83 14.36 -4.26
C GLY A 339 -10.44 13.75 -2.91
N SER A 340 -10.86 12.51 -2.66
CA SER A 340 -10.46 11.74 -1.49
C SER A 340 -9.03 11.20 -1.57
N ILE A 341 -8.52 10.84 -2.76
CA ILE A 341 -7.10 10.46 -2.93
C ILE A 341 -6.21 11.60 -2.45
N GLU A 342 -6.59 12.84 -2.81
CA GLU A 342 -5.86 14.01 -2.34
C GLU A 342 -5.83 14.13 -0.81
N GLN A 343 -6.91 13.74 -0.12
CA GLN A 343 -6.97 13.81 1.35
C GLN A 343 -6.21 12.66 2.00
N ASP A 344 -6.36 11.43 1.50
CA ASP A 344 -5.85 10.21 2.12
C ASP A 344 -4.35 9.99 1.88
N ALA A 345 -3.84 10.35 0.69
CA ALA A 345 -2.44 10.16 0.33
C ALA A 345 -1.50 11.06 1.14
N ASP A 346 -0.35 10.53 1.51
CA ASP A 346 0.73 11.29 2.15
C ASP A 346 1.64 11.94 1.10
N ILE A 347 1.91 11.23 0.00
CA ILE A 347 2.70 11.71 -1.13
C ILE A 347 1.89 11.51 -2.41
N ILE A 348 1.89 12.51 -3.29
CA ILE A 348 1.34 12.42 -4.64
C ILE A 348 2.39 12.89 -5.63
N GLY A 349 2.83 11.97 -6.49
CA GLY A 349 3.77 12.21 -7.58
C GLY A 349 3.09 12.08 -8.94
N PHE A 350 3.39 13.00 -9.84
CA PHE A 350 2.95 12.95 -11.25
C PHE A 350 4.13 12.64 -12.15
N VAL A 351 4.04 11.51 -12.88
CA VAL A 351 5.00 11.16 -13.93
C VAL A 351 4.55 11.85 -15.23
N TYR A 352 5.47 12.60 -15.81
CA TYR A 352 5.23 13.36 -17.02
C TYR A 352 6.43 13.24 -17.98
N ARG A 353 6.13 13.04 -19.28
CA ARG A 353 7.12 13.02 -20.36
C ARG A 353 6.60 13.89 -21.47
N ASP A 354 7.28 14.99 -21.73
CA ASP A 354 6.86 15.97 -22.74
C ASP A 354 6.91 15.40 -24.15
N GLU A 355 7.91 14.56 -24.45
CA GLU A 355 8.08 13.89 -25.73
C GLU A 355 6.84 13.10 -26.22
N GLN A 356 6.02 12.57 -25.29
CA GLN A 356 4.81 11.83 -25.64
C GLN A 356 3.69 12.67 -26.25
N TYR A 357 3.81 13.99 -26.18
CA TYR A 357 2.81 14.93 -26.71
C TYR A 357 3.26 15.62 -28.00
N HIS A 358 4.47 15.34 -28.48
CA HIS A 358 5.00 15.89 -29.70
C HIS A 358 5.00 14.84 -30.82
N ASP A 359 4.50 15.22 -31.99
CA ASP A 359 4.68 14.43 -33.22
C ASP A 359 6.18 14.43 -33.59
N ASP A 360 6.63 13.38 -34.28
CA ASP A 360 8.04 13.12 -34.66
C ASP A 360 8.80 14.30 -35.27
N THR A 361 8.11 15.35 -35.66
CA THR A 361 8.67 16.55 -36.32
C THR A 361 9.07 17.67 -35.33
N TYR A 362 8.77 17.56 -34.03
CA TYR A 362 8.98 18.63 -33.04
C TYR A 362 9.60 18.14 -31.74
N SER A 363 10.56 17.27 -31.82
CA SER A 363 11.37 16.91 -30.64
C SER A 363 12.44 17.98 -30.45
N ASN A 364 12.38 18.73 -29.37
CA ASN A 364 13.55 19.43 -28.89
C ASN A 364 14.60 18.34 -28.55
N PRO A 365 15.76 18.26 -29.24
CA PRO A 365 16.73 17.19 -29.00
C PRO A 365 17.21 17.12 -27.56
N GLU A 366 17.11 18.22 -26.81
CA GLU A 366 17.49 18.31 -25.39
C GLU A 366 16.47 17.68 -24.44
N GLU A 367 15.25 17.36 -24.90
CA GLU A 367 14.17 16.81 -24.07
C GLU A 367 13.88 15.34 -24.37
N VAL A 368 14.51 14.78 -25.40
CA VAL A 368 14.40 13.35 -25.71
C VAL A 368 15.00 12.53 -24.58
N GLY A 369 14.25 11.59 -24.05
CA GLY A 369 14.66 10.75 -22.92
C GLY A 369 14.58 11.44 -21.56
N LYS A 370 14.05 12.66 -21.45
CA LYS A 370 13.76 13.30 -20.17
C LYS A 370 12.35 12.96 -19.67
N ALA A 371 12.26 12.78 -18.37
CA ALA A 371 10.99 12.63 -17.69
C ALA A 371 10.98 13.48 -16.42
N ASP A 372 9.81 13.96 -16.05
CA ASP A 372 9.60 14.74 -14.85
C ASP A 372 8.77 13.93 -13.85
N LEU A 373 9.22 13.86 -12.61
CA LEU A 373 8.40 13.46 -11.48
C LEU A 373 8.08 14.71 -10.65
N LYS A 374 6.83 15.14 -10.67
CA LYS A 374 6.38 16.27 -9.88
C LYS A 374 5.74 15.79 -8.59
N ILE A 375 6.37 16.05 -7.47
CA ILE A 375 5.78 15.85 -6.14
C ILE A 375 4.82 17.00 -5.88
N ALA A 376 3.51 16.75 -6.08
CA ALA A 376 2.46 17.75 -5.96
C ALA A 376 1.89 17.84 -4.55
N LYS A 377 2.04 16.77 -3.76
CA LYS A 377 1.70 16.74 -2.34
C LYS A 377 2.76 15.94 -1.59
N HIS A 378 3.18 16.47 -0.46
CA HIS A 378 3.97 15.76 0.54
C HIS A 378 3.52 16.24 1.93
N ARG A 379 2.94 15.34 2.72
CA ARG A 379 2.33 15.69 4.02
C ARG A 379 3.36 16.13 5.03
N ASN A 380 4.54 15.52 5.01
CA ASN A 380 5.59 15.70 6.01
C ASN A 380 6.82 16.45 5.47
N GLY A 381 6.77 16.96 4.24
CA GLY A 381 7.93 17.58 3.60
C GLY A 381 7.55 18.55 2.49
N GLU A 382 8.55 18.88 1.69
CA GLU A 382 8.43 19.84 0.60
C GLU A 382 7.84 19.19 -0.68
N THR A 383 7.25 20.02 -1.52
CA THR A 383 6.84 19.64 -2.88
C THR A 383 7.92 20.12 -3.86
N GLY A 384 8.07 19.41 -4.99
CA GLY A 384 9.13 19.76 -5.94
C GLY A 384 8.95 19.07 -7.28
N LYS A 385 9.87 19.34 -8.16
CA LYS A 385 10.02 18.70 -9.47
C LYS A 385 11.36 18.00 -9.51
N ILE A 386 11.37 16.74 -9.87
CA ILE A 386 12.54 15.88 -10.00
C ILE A 386 12.69 15.56 -11.48
N GLU A 387 13.90 15.74 -12.01
CA GLU A 387 14.23 15.35 -13.38
C GLU A 387 14.78 13.92 -13.38
N LEU A 388 14.27 13.08 -14.28
CA LEU A 388 14.66 11.69 -14.46
C LEU A 388 15.07 11.44 -15.91
N ALA A 389 15.93 10.47 -16.12
CA ALA A 389 16.22 9.93 -17.44
C ALA A 389 15.26 8.79 -17.77
N TRP A 390 14.67 8.82 -18.97
CA TRP A 390 13.83 7.74 -19.49
C TRP A 390 14.57 6.99 -20.60
N ILE A 391 14.82 5.71 -20.42
CA ILE A 391 15.46 4.85 -21.41
C ILE A 391 14.42 3.89 -21.99
N GLY A 392 13.80 4.32 -23.09
CA GLY A 392 12.66 3.62 -23.68
C GLY A 392 12.92 2.19 -24.13
N GLN A 393 14.13 1.89 -24.62
CA GLN A 393 14.52 0.54 -25.06
C GLN A 393 14.50 -0.47 -23.91
N TYR A 394 14.83 -0.06 -22.69
CA TYR A 394 14.82 -0.90 -21.48
C TYR A 394 13.57 -0.71 -20.64
N THR A 395 12.71 0.24 -21.00
CA THR A 395 11.49 0.61 -20.26
C THR A 395 11.84 0.98 -18.81
N THR A 396 12.89 1.74 -18.59
CA THR A 396 13.42 2.10 -17.27
C THR A 396 13.59 3.59 -17.09
N PHE A 397 13.44 4.04 -15.83
CA PHE A 397 13.84 5.37 -15.37
C PHE A 397 15.15 5.29 -14.61
N GLU A 398 15.99 6.29 -14.75
CA GLU A 398 17.25 6.44 -14.03
C GLU A 398 17.37 7.86 -13.44
N ASN A 399 18.32 8.03 -12.50
CA ASN A 399 18.67 9.32 -11.98
C ASN A 399 19.24 10.20 -13.10
N TYR A 400 18.74 11.42 -13.23
CA TYR A 400 19.23 12.36 -14.24
C TYR A 400 20.48 13.10 -13.72
N THR A 401 21.57 13.04 -14.45
CA THR A 401 22.78 13.83 -14.19
C THR A 401 22.98 14.86 -15.31
N LYS A 402 23.19 16.12 -14.95
CA LYS A 402 23.34 17.24 -15.94
C LYS A 402 24.54 17.07 -16.88
N ASN A 403 25.44 16.13 -16.58
CA ASN A 403 26.61 15.82 -17.41
C ASN A 403 26.37 14.72 -18.44
N ASP A 404 25.25 14.03 -18.36
CA ASP A 404 24.90 13.01 -19.34
C ASP A 404 24.33 13.72 -20.58
N GLN A 405 25.21 14.13 -21.49
CA GLN A 405 24.82 14.22 -22.90
C GLN A 405 24.42 12.80 -23.28
N PHE A 406 23.12 12.60 -23.54
CA PHE A 406 22.60 11.29 -23.96
C PHE A 406 23.47 10.75 -25.10
N PRO A 407 24.29 9.72 -24.92
CA PRO A 407 25.07 9.18 -26.00
C PRO A 407 24.12 8.44 -26.94
N HIS A 408 24.17 8.78 -28.18
CA HIS A 408 23.63 7.93 -29.24
C HIS A 408 24.31 6.54 -29.29
N ASP A 409 25.35 6.32 -28.46
CA ASP A 409 26.10 5.05 -28.35
C ASP A 409 26.46 4.77 -26.87
N TYR A 410 25.56 4.13 -26.13
CA TYR A 410 25.83 3.57 -24.79
C TYR A 410 26.57 2.22 -24.84
N ASN A 411 27.55 2.08 -25.73
CA ASN A 411 28.35 0.84 -25.87
C ASN A 411 29.69 0.87 -25.15
N GLN A 412 30.00 1.88 -24.32
CA GLN A 412 31.36 2.01 -23.77
C GLN A 412 31.51 2.02 -22.22
N ASN A 413 30.43 1.91 -21.45
CA ASN A 413 30.57 1.73 -19.99
C ASN A 413 29.88 0.42 -19.54
N GLN A 414 30.40 -0.71 -20.01
CA GLN A 414 30.24 -1.98 -19.32
C GLN A 414 31.15 -1.97 -18.09
N PRO A 415 30.67 -2.37 -16.89
CA PRO A 415 31.59 -2.68 -15.81
C PRO A 415 32.55 -3.78 -16.29
N ASP A 416 33.83 -3.57 -16.05
CA ASP A 416 34.90 -4.49 -16.43
C ASP A 416 34.60 -5.90 -15.90
N PRO A 417 34.50 -6.93 -16.77
CA PRO A 417 34.22 -8.29 -16.34
C PRO A 417 35.29 -8.85 -15.38
N ASP A 418 36.44 -8.23 -15.28
CA ASP A 418 37.56 -8.67 -14.43
C ASP A 418 37.50 -8.14 -12.98
N GLN A 419 36.46 -7.38 -12.60
CA GLN A 419 36.28 -6.90 -11.22
C GLN A 419 35.58 -7.89 -10.28
N PHE A 420 35.20 -9.07 -10.75
CA PHE A 420 34.65 -10.11 -9.91
C PHE A 420 35.67 -11.21 -9.61
N PRO A 421 35.77 -11.70 -8.36
CA PRO A 421 36.70 -12.78 -8.02
C PRO A 421 36.33 -14.06 -8.80
N PRO A 422 37.32 -14.86 -9.25
CA PRO A 422 37.07 -16.05 -10.03
C PRO A 422 36.32 -17.10 -9.20
N ASP A 423 35.32 -17.70 -9.82
CA ASP A 423 34.54 -18.81 -9.28
C ASP A 423 35.45 -19.96 -8.85
N ASN A 424 35.45 -20.24 -7.55
CA ASN A 424 36.15 -21.36 -6.93
C ASN A 424 35.18 -22.53 -6.79
N ASP A 425 34.70 -23.09 -7.89
CA ASP A 425 34.00 -24.39 -7.87
C ASP A 425 34.47 -25.31 -9.00
N SER A 426 35.66 -25.84 -8.77
CA SER A 426 36.04 -27.12 -9.39
C SER A 426 35.65 -28.24 -8.43
N MET A 427 34.41 -28.66 -8.42
CA MET A 427 34.00 -29.96 -7.85
C MET A 427 33.99 -31.03 -8.95
N THR A 428 35.04 -31.79 -8.96
CA THR A 428 35.25 -33.04 -9.66
C THR A 428 34.10 -34.02 -9.45
N LEU A 429 33.46 -34.42 -10.55
CA LEU A 429 32.65 -35.62 -10.60
C LEU A 429 33.56 -36.84 -10.65
N MET A 430 33.51 -37.69 -9.63
CA MET A 430 33.69 -39.14 -9.70
C MET A 430 32.46 -39.82 -9.19
#